data_6217a763ac37af0dc265efedde806915
#
_entry.id   6217a763ac37af0dc265efedde806915
#
_cell.length_a   1.000
_cell.length_b   1.000
_cell.length_c   1.000
_cell.angle_alpha   90.00
_cell.angle_beta   90.00
_cell.angle_gamma   90.00
#
_symmetry.space_group_name_H-M   'P 1'
#
loop_
_entity.id
_entity.type
_entity.pdbx_description
1 polymer ?
#
loop_
_entity_poly.entity_id
_entity_poly.type
_entity_poly.pdbx_seq_one_letter_code
_entity_poly.pdbx_strand_id
1 'polypeptide(L)'
;MLKDLHEGDTFPDFELPDENGVLHKLSEIQGSNPMVVQLGRGEHCPRERQHHRELLKFHEWCGTLEGELVTILPNNLHDTLKLKMTTGAHWTFLADVDLRVREELGIAEYVDDHHTATVPHTVVVGPNLLIEKIYVGFWFWGRPSIYDLWSDLREVRRKHEYNFDPLAPGVREEWAARKAARRPAANGNQSKTKRRTRAAAKA
;
A
#
# COMPACT_ATOMS: atom_id res chain seq x y z
N MET A 1 -4.14 2.46 -21.94
CA MET A 1 -3.28 2.85 -20.83
C MET A 1 -4.13 2.88 -19.60
N LEU A 2 -3.89 2.13 -18.61
CA LEU A 2 -4.82 1.72 -17.55
C LEU A 2 -6.25 1.69 -18.07
N LYS A 3 -6.60 0.63 -18.78
CA LYS A 3 -7.83 0.51 -19.53
C LYS A 3 -9.02 0.86 -18.65
N ASP A 4 -9.65 2.00 -18.95
CA ASP A 4 -10.86 2.50 -18.29
C ASP A 4 -10.74 2.82 -16.79
N LEU A 5 -9.53 2.97 -16.23
CA LEU A 5 -9.33 3.41 -14.85
C LEU A 5 -8.93 4.88 -14.76
N HIS A 6 -9.57 5.61 -13.83
CA HIS A 6 -9.37 7.03 -13.58
C HIS A 6 -9.16 7.32 -12.08
N GLU A 7 -8.71 8.51 -11.76
CA GLU A 7 -8.68 8.99 -10.38
C GLU A 7 -10.12 8.99 -9.82
N GLY A 8 -10.30 8.43 -8.64
CA GLY A 8 -11.59 8.20 -8.00
C GLY A 8 -12.17 6.79 -8.17
N ASP A 9 -11.64 5.99 -9.10
CA ASP A 9 -12.01 4.58 -9.22
C ASP A 9 -11.29 3.71 -8.20
N THR A 10 -11.73 2.47 -8.04
CA THR A 10 -11.02 1.47 -7.21
C THR A 10 -10.02 0.71 -8.07
N PHE A 11 -8.76 0.69 -7.66
CA PHE A 11 -7.73 -0.13 -8.31
C PHE A 11 -8.04 -1.62 -8.08
N PRO A 12 -7.91 -2.50 -9.09
CA PRO A 12 -8.19 -3.92 -8.94
C PRO A 12 -7.34 -4.58 -7.84
N ASP A 13 -7.97 -5.38 -7.00
CA ASP A 13 -7.32 -6.09 -5.91
C ASP A 13 -6.66 -7.38 -6.41
N PHE A 14 -5.53 -7.25 -7.08
CA PHE A 14 -4.78 -8.39 -7.60
C PHE A 14 -4.18 -9.22 -6.47
N GLU A 15 -4.26 -10.54 -6.63
CA GLU A 15 -3.53 -11.53 -5.82
C GLU A 15 -2.40 -12.11 -6.68
N LEU A 16 -1.15 -11.87 -6.25
CA LEU A 16 0.06 -12.21 -7.00
C LEU A 16 1.13 -12.83 -6.09
N PRO A 17 1.99 -13.71 -6.62
CA PRO A 17 3.11 -14.24 -5.86
C PRO A 17 4.22 -13.20 -5.69
N ASP A 18 4.85 -13.20 -4.52
CA ASP A 18 6.14 -12.54 -4.31
C ASP A 18 7.29 -13.34 -4.94
N GLU A 19 8.52 -12.88 -4.75
CA GLU A 19 9.72 -13.53 -5.26
C GLU A 19 9.98 -14.93 -4.68
N ASN A 20 9.30 -15.31 -3.60
CA ASN A 20 9.37 -16.63 -2.96
C ASN A 20 8.18 -17.53 -3.34
N GLY A 21 7.25 -17.02 -4.14
CA GLY A 21 6.03 -17.71 -4.55
C GLY A 21 4.88 -17.64 -3.53
N VAL A 22 4.98 -16.79 -2.52
CA VAL A 22 3.90 -16.56 -1.55
C VAL A 22 2.91 -15.57 -2.14
N LEU A 23 1.63 -15.95 -2.14
CA LEU A 23 0.56 -15.11 -2.67
C LEU A 23 0.21 -13.97 -1.71
N HIS A 24 0.05 -12.78 -2.25
CA HIS A 24 -0.36 -11.58 -1.54
C HIS A 24 -1.43 -10.83 -2.33
N LYS A 25 -2.46 -10.34 -1.63
CA LYS A 25 -3.41 -9.38 -2.19
C LYS A 25 -2.94 -7.95 -1.95
N LEU A 26 -3.22 -7.08 -2.91
CA LEU A 26 -2.86 -5.66 -2.76
C LEU A 26 -3.55 -5.03 -1.55
N SER A 27 -4.81 -5.37 -1.29
CA SER A 27 -5.56 -4.91 -0.12
C SER A 27 -4.93 -5.36 1.21
N GLU A 28 -4.32 -6.55 1.26
CA GLU A 28 -3.63 -7.07 2.45
C GLU A 28 -2.30 -6.34 2.68
N ILE A 29 -1.56 -6.05 1.60
CA ILE A 29 -0.32 -5.25 1.66
C ILE A 29 -0.64 -3.83 2.12
N GLN A 30 -1.71 -3.23 1.58
CA GLN A 30 -2.13 -1.88 1.89
C GLN A 30 -2.60 -1.73 3.35
N GLY A 31 -3.40 -2.67 3.85
CA GLY A 31 -4.11 -2.50 5.11
C GLY A 31 -5.02 -1.26 5.09
N SER A 32 -4.80 -0.34 6.02
CA SER A 32 -5.52 0.96 6.08
C SER A 32 -4.69 2.14 5.57
N ASN A 33 -3.48 1.87 5.07
CA ASN A 33 -2.50 2.89 4.73
C ASN A 33 -2.66 3.37 3.27
N PRO A 34 -2.23 4.58 2.92
CA PRO A 34 -2.01 4.93 1.52
C PRO A 34 -0.87 4.09 0.94
N MET A 35 -0.96 3.76 -0.34
CA MET A 35 0.04 2.91 -0.98
C MET A 35 0.43 3.44 -2.36
N VAL A 36 1.70 3.25 -2.71
CA VAL A 36 2.20 3.46 -4.07
C VAL A 36 2.35 2.11 -4.75
N VAL A 37 1.63 1.91 -5.84
CA VAL A 37 1.72 0.73 -6.71
C VAL A 37 2.58 1.09 -7.91
N GLN A 38 3.77 0.51 -7.97
CA GLN A 38 4.70 0.66 -9.08
C GLN A 38 4.51 -0.50 -10.06
N LEU A 39 3.95 -0.21 -11.24
CA LEU A 39 3.86 -1.15 -12.36
C LEU A 39 5.12 -0.98 -13.21
N GLY A 40 6.08 -1.86 -13.01
CA GLY A 40 7.40 -1.77 -13.62
C GLY A 40 7.43 -2.31 -15.05
N ARG A 41 8.35 -1.80 -15.87
CA ARG A 41 8.51 -2.24 -17.25
C ARG A 41 9.06 -3.67 -17.36
N GLY A 42 9.87 -4.08 -16.40
CA GLY A 42 10.51 -5.38 -16.35
C GLY A 42 11.99 -5.31 -15.94
N GLU A 43 12.54 -6.43 -15.49
CA GLU A 43 13.92 -6.53 -14.95
C GLU A 43 14.98 -6.10 -15.98
N HIS A 44 14.78 -6.40 -17.25
CA HIS A 44 15.71 -6.06 -18.33
C HIS A 44 15.96 -4.55 -18.49
N CYS A 45 15.04 -3.69 -18.00
CA CYS A 45 15.10 -2.25 -18.25
C CYS A 45 16.07 -1.53 -17.30
N PRO A 46 17.14 -0.85 -17.82
CA PRO A 46 18.07 -0.10 -16.98
C PRO A 46 17.41 1.06 -16.20
N ARG A 47 16.36 1.67 -16.77
CA ARG A 47 15.60 2.74 -16.11
C ARG A 47 14.79 2.21 -14.92
N GLU A 48 14.33 0.95 -14.98
CA GLU A 48 13.67 0.31 -13.87
C GLU A 48 14.64 0.17 -12.68
N ARG A 49 15.85 -0.32 -12.93
CA ARG A 49 16.88 -0.44 -11.88
C ARG A 49 17.25 0.93 -11.29
N GLN A 50 17.37 1.97 -12.12
CA GLN A 50 17.65 3.32 -11.63
C GLN A 50 16.51 3.82 -10.74
N HIS A 51 15.26 3.72 -11.20
CA HIS A 51 14.09 4.17 -10.46
C HIS A 51 13.96 3.45 -9.12
N HIS A 52 14.16 2.13 -9.06
CA HIS A 52 14.12 1.38 -7.81
C HIS A 52 15.21 1.80 -6.82
N ARG A 53 16.40 2.22 -7.29
CA ARG A 53 17.42 2.81 -6.41
C ARG A 53 17.00 4.17 -5.84
N GLU A 54 16.28 4.97 -6.60
CA GLU A 54 15.71 6.23 -6.11
C GLU A 54 14.58 5.95 -5.10
N LEU A 55 13.77 4.91 -5.35
CA LEU A 55 12.71 4.47 -4.45
C LEU A 55 13.22 3.93 -3.10
N LEU A 56 14.48 3.54 -2.95
CA LEU A 56 15.04 3.20 -1.62
C LEU A 56 14.86 4.35 -0.63
N LYS A 57 15.21 5.55 -1.05
CA LYS A 57 15.05 6.75 -0.21
C LYS A 57 13.58 7.09 0.02
N PHE A 58 12.76 6.91 -0.99
CA PHE A 58 11.31 7.11 -0.87
C PHE A 58 10.70 6.12 0.14
N HIS A 59 11.11 4.86 0.10
CA HIS A 59 10.62 3.84 1.03
C HIS A 59 10.96 4.15 2.49
N GLU A 60 12.15 4.72 2.77
CA GLU A 60 12.48 5.24 4.10
C GLU A 60 11.48 6.34 4.54
N TRP A 61 11.03 7.19 3.61
CA TRP A 61 10.06 8.24 3.90
C TRP A 61 8.63 7.70 4.09
N CYS A 62 8.28 6.60 3.41
CA CYS A 62 6.96 5.97 3.57
C CYS A 62 6.63 5.68 5.02
N GLY A 63 7.61 5.23 5.82
CA GLY A 63 7.43 4.98 7.24
C GLY A 63 6.97 6.20 8.05
N THR A 64 7.33 7.42 7.62
CA THR A 64 6.90 8.66 8.30
C THR A 64 5.45 9.04 8.00
N LEU A 65 4.89 8.50 6.93
CA LEU A 65 3.51 8.72 6.49
C LEU A 65 2.64 7.46 6.67
N GLU A 66 3.20 6.42 7.32
CA GLU A 66 2.56 5.10 7.40
C GLU A 66 2.07 4.63 6.02
N GLY A 67 2.87 4.90 5.00
CA GLY A 67 2.56 4.56 3.61
C GLY A 67 3.19 3.24 3.21
N GLU A 68 2.59 2.57 2.23
CA GLU A 68 3.08 1.32 1.67
C GLU A 68 3.65 1.53 0.26
N LEU A 69 4.58 0.67 -0.13
CA LEU A 69 5.14 0.62 -1.48
C LEU A 69 5.11 -0.83 -1.96
N VAL A 70 4.57 -1.04 -3.15
CA VAL A 70 4.59 -2.35 -3.81
C VAL A 70 5.05 -2.19 -5.26
N THR A 71 5.84 -3.14 -5.74
CA THR A 71 6.26 -3.22 -7.15
C THR A 71 5.66 -4.46 -7.79
N ILE A 72 5.02 -4.30 -8.94
CA ILE A 72 4.52 -5.40 -9.77
C ILE A 72 5.32 -5.42 -11.08
N LEU A 73 5.85 -6.58 -11.45
CA LEU A 73 6.68 -6.76 -12.65
C LEU A 73 6.11 -7.83 -13.57
N PRO A 74 6.13 -7.64 -14.88
CA PRO A 74 5.72 -8.65 -15.88
C PRO A 74 6.84 -9.70 -16.03
N ASN A 75 7.30 -10.25 -14.92
CA ASN A 75 8.45 -11.14 -14.85
C ASN A 75 8.09 -12.45 -14.12
N ASN A 76 8.90 -13.48 -14.31
CA ASN A 76 8.87 -14.66 -13.48
C ASN A 76 9.47 -14.36 -12.08
N LEU A 77 9.35 -15.32 -11.14
CA LEU A 77 9.82 -15.15 -9.76
C LEU A 77 11.34 -14.88 -9.69
N HIS A 78 12.12 -15.58 -10.53
CA HIS A 78 13.57 -15.42 -10.54
C HIS A 78 14.02 -14.02 -10.94
N ASP A 79 13.46 -13.49 -12.03
CA ASP A 79 13.81 -12.14 -12.52
C ASP A 79 13.29 -11.04 -11.58
N THR A 80 12.15 -11.29 -10.92
CA THR A 80 11.61 -10.41 -9.87
C THR A 80 12.57 -10.36 -8.68
N LEU A 81 13.03 -11.53 -8.19
CA LEU A 81 14.05 -11.60 -7.14
C LEU A 81 15.35 -10.92 -7.57
N LYS A 82 15.81 -11.14 -8.79
CA LYS A 82 17.03 -10.55 -9.34
C LYS A 82 16.98 -9.02 -9.33
N LEU A 83 15.86 -8.41 -9.74
CA LEU A 83 15.70 -6.95 -9.69
C LEU A 83 15.72 -6.46 -8.23
N LYS A 84 14.97 -7.10 -7.34
CA LYS A 84 14.92 -6.76 -5.92
C LYS A 84 16.31 -6.78 -5.29
N MET A 85 17.06 -7.86 -5.48
CA MET A 85 18.40 -8.04 -4.92
C MET A 85 19.42 -7.04 -5.50
N THR A 86 19.41 -6.84 -6.83
CA THR A 86 20.40 -5.96 -7.49
C THR A 86 20.16 -4.48 -7.23
N THR A 87 18.96 -4.10 -6.83
CA THR A 87 18.62 -2.73 -6.44
C THR A 87 18.72 -2.48 -4.94
N GLY A 88 18.76 -3.54 -4.12
CA GLY A 88 18.75 -3.44 -2.65
C GLY A 88 17.36 -3.11 -2.08
N ALA A 89 16.31 -3.34 -2.85
CA ALA A 89 14.94 -3.06 -2.43
C ALA A 89 14.45 -4.02 -1.32
N HIS A 90 13.71 -3.53 -0.33
CA HIS A 90 13.20 -4.31 0.80
C HIS A 90 11.69 -4.21 1.01
N TRP A 91 10.97 -3.58 0.11
CA TRP A 91 9.51 -3.63 0.09
C TRP A 91 9.02 -4.83 -0.72
N THR A 92 7.71 -5.00 -0.80
CA THR A 92 7.09 -6.14 -1.50
C THR A 92 7.23 -6.00 -3.01
N PHE A 93 7.76 -7.03 -3.65
CA PHE A 93 7.79 -7.22 -5.09
C PHE A 93 6.86 -8.37 -5.46
N LEU A 94 6.02 -8.15 -6.45
CA LEU A 94 5.07 -9.13 -6.95
C LEU A 94 5.38 -9.46 -8.41
N ALA A 95 5.27 -10.72 -8.76
CA ALA A 95 5.52 -11.23 -10.10
C ALA A 95 4.18 -11.47 -10.82
N ASP A 96 3.93 -10.74 -11.89
CA ASP A 96 2.82 -10.98 -12.82
C ASP A 96 3.22 -12.06 -13.84
N VAL A 97 3.39 -13.30 -13.34
CA VAL A 97 3.93 -14.43 -14.10
C VAL A 97 3.06 -14.76 -15.31
N ASP A 98 1.75 -14.70 -15.13
CA ASP A 98 0.76 -15.01 -16.16
C ASP A 98 0.36 -13.78 -16.98
N LEU A 99 0.99 -12.63 -16.74
CA LEU A 99 0.73 -11.35 -17.40
C LEU A 99 -0.70 -10.82 -17.24
N ARG A 100 -1.41 -11.30 -16.24
CA ARG A 100 -2.81 -10.95 -16.00
C ARG A 100 -2.98 -9.46 -15.69
N VAL A 101 -2.14 -8.89 -14.84
CA VAL A 101 -2.18 -7.45 -14.52
C VAL A 101 -1.92 -6.62 -15.77
N ARG A 102 -0.88 -7.01 -16.52
CA ARG A 102 -0.52 -6.36 -17.79
C ARG A 102 -1.68 -6.32 -18.77
N GLU A 103 -2.38 -7.45 -18.96
CA GLU A 103 -3.46 -7.59 -19.94
C GLU A 103 -4.77 -6.92 -19.44
N GLU A 104 -5.15 -7.13 -18.17
CA GLU A 104 -6.36 -6.54 -17.60
C GLU A 104 -6.28 -5.01 -17.56
N LEU A 105 -5.11 -4.45 -17.25
CA LEU A 105 -4.90 -3.00 -17.24
C LEU A 105 -4.62 -2.42 -18.63
N GLY A 106 -4.44 -3.25 -19.66
CA GLY A 106 -4.13 -2.81 -21.02
C GLY A 106 -2.84 -2.01 -21.12
N ILE A 107 -1.82 -2.38 -20.34
CA ILE A 107 -0.53 -1.69 -20.25
C ILE A 107 0.61 -2.42 -20.95
N ALA A 108 0.30 -3.38 -21.82
CA ALA A 108 1.28 -4.08 -22.63
C ALA A 108 2.05 -3.09 -23.52
N GLU A 109 3.38 -3.16 -23.50
CA GLU A 109 4.20 -2.45 -24.47
C GLU A 109 4.34 -3.31 -25.73
N TYR A 110 4.05 -2.72 -26.89
CA TYR A 110 3.98 -3.43 -28.17
C TYR A 110 5.12 -3.10 -29.13
N VAL A 111 6.05 -2.22 -28.71
CA VAL A 111 7.21 -1.82 -29.52
C VAL A 111 8.51 -2.53 -29.14
N ASP A 112 8.50 -3.33 -28.09
CA ASP A 112 9.63 -4.15 -27.66
C ASP A 112 9.43 -5.59 -28.12
N ASP A 113 10.08 -5.97 -29.23
CA ASP A 113 9.98 -7.29 -29.83
C ASP A 113 10.79 -8.38 -29.09
N HIS A 114 11.60 -7.97 -28.10
CA HIS A 114 12.55 -8.88 -27.44
C HIS A 114 12.14 -9.23 -26.00
N HIS A 115 11.31 -8.41 -25.38
CA HIS A 115 10.95 -8.57 -23.97
C HIS A 115 9.45 -8.52 -23.76
N THR A 116 8.98 -9.26 -22.79
CA THR A 116 7.65 -9.08 -22.25
C THR A 116 7.65 -7.84 -21.37
N ALA A 117 7.30 -6.70 -21.94
CA ALA A 117 7.40 -5.41 -21.28
C ALA A 117 6.02 -4.78 -21.03
N THR A 118 5.94 -3.94 -20.01
CA THR A 118 4.80 -3.07 -19.74
C THR A 118 5.16 -1.62 -19.98
N VAL A 119 4.19 -0.80 -20.36
CA VAL A 119 4.31 0.65 -20.23
C VAL A 119 4.31 0.96 -18.74
N PRO A 120 5.39 1.56 -18.19
CA PRO A 120 5.48 1.75 -16.75
C PRO A 120 4.42 2.73 -16.25
N HIS A 121 3.75 2.36 -15.18
CA HIS A 121 2.80 3.22 -14.48
C HIS A 121 3.14 3.28 -13.00
N THR A 122 2.78 4.38 -12.37
CA THR A 122 2.78 4.48 -10.91
C THR A 122 1.41 4.97 -10.48
N VAL A 123 0.77 4.22 -9.61
CA VAL A 123 -0.56 4.56 -9.08
C VAL A 123 -0.44 4.83 -7.59
N VAL A 124 -0.92 5.98 -7.15
CA VAL A 124 -1.05 6.31 -5.73
C VAL A 124 -2.48 5.99 -5.33
N VAL A 125 -2.64 5.11 -4.35
CA VAL A 125 -3.95 4.71 -3.86
C VAL A 125 -4.12 5.11 -2.39
N GLY A 126 -5.29 5.63 -2.09
CA GLY A 126 -5.80 5.86 -0.74
C GLY A 126 -6.44 4.59 -0.16
N PRO A 127 -7.06 4.67 1.02
CA PRO A 127 -7.73 3.54 1.66
C PRO A 127 -8.70 2.83 0.71
N ASN A 128 -8.80 1.49 0.86
CA ASN A 128 -9.63 0.61 0.02
C ASN A 128 -9.26 0.63 -1.48
N LEU A 129 -7.96 0.80 -1.77
CA LEU A 129 -7.42 0.86 -3.13
C LEU A 129 -8.03 1.99 -3.99
N LEU A 130 -8.55 3.05 -3.38
CA LEU A 130 -9.07 4.21 -4.10
C LEU A 130 -7.96 4.90 -4.86
N ILE A 131 -8.08 5.01 -6.18
CA ILE A 131 -7.08 5.68 -7.03
C ILE A 131 -7.11 7.19 -6.75
N GLU A 132 -6.02 7.71 -6.22
CA GLU A 132 -5.83 9.13 -5.94
C GLU A 132 -5.04 9.84 -7.03
N LYS A 133 -4.09 9.11 -7.65
CA LYS A 133 -3.24 9.64 -8.72
C LYS A 133 -2.72 8.55 -9.64
N ILE A 134 -2.59 8.88 -10.91
CA ILE A 134 -2.01 7.99 -11.93
C ILE A 134 -0.88 8.72 -12.66
N TYR A 135 0.30 8.13 -12.67
CA TYR A 135 1.43 8.53 -13.50
C TYR A 135 1.64 7.52 -14.61
N VAL A 136 1.63 8.00 -15.84
CA VAL A 136 1.84 7.18 -17.04
C VAL A 136 3.25 7.44 -17.57
N GLY A 137 4.05 6.39 -17.61
CA GLY A 137 5.35 6.44 -18.26
C GLY A 137 5.21 6.33 -19.79
N PHE A 138 6.24 6.82 -20.48
CA PHE A 138 6.37 6.65 -21.91
C PHE A 138 7.60 5.77 -22.18
N TRP A 139 7.40 4.61 -22.75
CA TRP A 139 8.44 3.57 -22.85
C TRP A 139 9.13 3.35 -21.49
N PHE A 140 10.44 3.59 -21.42
CA PHE A 140 11.23 3.53 -20.19
C PHE A 140 11.39 4.89 -19.48
N TRP A 141 10.72 5.96 -19.97
CA TRP A 141 10.73 7.30 -19.40
C TRP A 141 9.50 7.57 -18.53
N GLY A 142 9.48 8.73 -17.91
CA GLY A 142 8.26 9.32 -17.34
C GLY A 142 7.80 8.68 -16.02
N ARG A 143 8.74 8.29 -15.17
CA ARG A 143 8.40 7.92 -13.79
C ARG A 143 8.32 9.17 -12.92
N PRO A 144 7.41 9.23 -11.93
CA PRO A 144 7.35 10.34 -10.99
C PRO A 144 8.63 10.45 -10.17
N SER A 145 8.97 11.66 -9.74
CA SER A 145 10.04 11.82 -8.78
C SER A 145 9.62 11.33 -7.39
N ILE A 146 10.60 10.99 -6.55
CA ILE A 146 10.31 10.60 -5.15
C ILE A 146 9.67 11.73 -4.35
N TYR A 147 9.89 12.97 -4.73
CA TYR A 147 9.27 14.15 -4.11
C TYR A 147 7.80 14.30 -4.49
N ASP A 148 7.45 13.99 -5.75
CA ASP A 148 6.05 13.95 -6.19
C ASP A 148 5.30 12.87 -5.41
N LEU A 149 5.83 11.66 -5.34
CA LEU A 149 5.23 10.55 -4.60
C LEU A 149 5.05 10.87 -3.10
N TRP A 150 6.04 11.50 -2.49
CA TRP A 150 5.96 11.90 -1.09
C TRP A 150 4.88 12.98 -0.87
N SER A 151 4.80 13.95 -1.79
CA SER A 151 3.77 14.98 -1.77
C SER A 151 2.37 14.38 -1.92
N ASP A 152 2.21 13.42 -2.83
CA ASP A 152 0.94 12.73 -3.06
C ASP A 152 0.51 11.92 -1.84
N LEU A 153 1.41 11.15 -1.22
CA LEU A 153 1.07 10.41 0.01
C LEU A 153 0.66 11.35 1.15
N ARG A 154 1.31 12.51 1.30
CA ARG A 154 0.89 13.53 2.26
C ARG A 154 -0.51 14.05 1.97
N GLU A 155 -0.81 14.30 0.70
CA GLU A 155 -2.13 14.78 0.30
C GLU A 155 -3.21 13.73 0.57
N VAL A 156 -2.93 12.45 0.29
CA VAL A 156 -3.82 11.34 0.64
C VAL A 156 -4.07 11.29 2.15
N ARG A 157 -3.02 11.39 2.96
CA ARG A 157 -3.17 11.45 4.42
C ARG A 157 -4.00 12.65 4.85
N ARG A 158 -3.71 13.83 4.31
CA ARG A 158 -4.49 15.04 4.62
C ARG A 158 -5.98 14.88 4.31
N LYS A 159 -6.28 14.17 3.21
CA LYS A 159 -7.66 13.96 2.74
C LYS A 159 -8.42 12.93 3.58
N HIS A 160 -7.74 11.88 4.06
CA HIS A 160 -8.38 10.74 4.71
C HIS A 160 -8.16 10.67 6.23
N GLU A 161 -7.18 11.40 6.77
CA GLU A 161 -6.89 11.44 8.20
C GLU A 161 -7.52 12.66 8.86
N TYR A 162 -8.53 12.45 9.68
CA TYR A 162 -9.28 13.52 10.37
C TYR A 162 -8.41 14.42 11.25
N ASN A 163 -7.29 13.92 11.76
CA ASN A 163 -6.37 14.60 12.68
C ASN A 163 -5.05 14.98 12.03
N PHE A 164 -4.98 15.00 10.70
CA PHE A 164 -3.78 15.41 9.97
C PHE A 164 -3.34 16.84 10.36
N ASP A 165 -4.29 17.74 10.54
CA ASP A 165 -4.06 19.05 11.17
C ASP A 165 -4.71 19.05 12.57
N PRO A 166 -3.93 18.82 13.65
CA PRO A 166 -4.48 18.71 14.99
C PRO A 166 -5.04 20.03 15.53
N LEU A 167 -4.83 21.15 14.84
CA LEU A 167 -5.34 22.47 15.21
C LEU A 167 -6.58 22.86 14.41
N ALA A 168 -6.99 22.04 13.43
CA ALA A 168 -8.17 22.33 12.64
C ALA A 168 -9.47 22.34 13.50
N PRO A 169 -10.45 23.19 13.17
CA PRO A 169 -11.72 23.20 13.88
C PRO A 169 -12.42 21.84 13.84
N GLY A 170 -12.94 21.39 14.98
CA GLY A 170 -13.69 20.13 15.10
C GLY A 170 -12.85 18.87 15.37
N VAL A 171 -11.53 18.91 15.14
CA VAL A 171 -10.64 17.73 15.35
C VAL A 171 -10.64 17.26 16.79
N ARG A 172 -10.65 18.16 17.76
CA ARG A 172 -10.66 17.81 19.19
C ARG A 172 -11.94 17.09 19.60
N GLU A 173 -13.06 17.54 19.10
CA GLU A 173 -14.38 16.95 19.34
C GLU A 173 -14.48 15.57 18.71
N GLU A 174 -14.01 15.43 17.47
CA GLU A 174 -14.00 14.15 16.77
C GLU A 174 -13.06 13.13 17.45
N TRP A 175 -11.87 13.58 17.88
CA TRP A 175 -10.96 12.73 18.64
C TRP A 175 -11.60 12.24 19.94
N ALA A 176 -12.31 13.11 20.66
CA ALA A 176 -13.00 12.76 21.88
C ALA A 176 -14.11 11.73 21.65
N ALA A 177 -14.89 11.89 20.57
CA ALA A 177 -15.93 10.96 20.15
C ALA A 177 -15.35 9.57 19.80
N ARG A 178 -14.30 9.52 19.00
CA ARG A 178 -13.59 8.28 18.64
C ARG A 178 -12.99 7.58 19.86
N LYS A 179 -12.41 8.35 20.78
CA LYS A 179 -11.87 7.82 22.05
C LYS A 179 -12.98 7.23 22.93
N ALA A 180 -14.13 7.89 23.00
CA ALA A 180 -15.28 7.37 23.75
C ALA A 180 -15.81 6.06 23.15
N ALA A 181 -15.91 5.97 21.81
CA ALA A 181 -16.35 4.78 21.10
C ALA A 181 -15.40 3.56 21.26
N ARG A 182 -14.10 3.81 21.45
CA ARG A 182 -13.10 2.76 21.68
C ARG A 182 -13.05 2.23 23.12
N ARG A 183 -13.69 2.91 24.09
CA ARG A 183 -13.74 2.41 25.47
C ARG A 183 -14.64 1.17 25.49
N PRO A 184 -14.14 -0.02 25.91
CA PRO A 184 -15.00 -1.17 26.10
C PRO A 184 -16.10 -0.79 27.11
N ALA A 185 -17.33 -1.21 26.85
CA ALA A 185 -18.44 -1.03 27.79
C ALA A 185 -17.97 -1.54 29.16
N ALA A 186 -18.03 -0.68 30.17
CA ALA A 186 -17.62 -1.03 31.50
C ALA A 186 -18.44 -2.26 31.91
N ASN A 187 -17.78 -3.42 31.98
CA ASN A 187 -18.41 -4.65 32.48
C ASN A 187 -18.92 -4.36 33.88
N GLY A 188 -20.24 -4.21 33.99
CA GLY A 188 -20.95 -4.12 35.25
C GLY A 188 -20.83 -5.43 36.02
N ASN A 189 -19.64 -5.74 36.50
CA ASN A 189 -19.46 -6.83 37.46
C ASN A 189 -19.65 -6.29 38.86
N GLN A 190 -20.93 -6.17 39.26
CA GLN A 190 -21.27 -6.04 40.66
C GLN A 190 -20.93 -7.40 41.34
N SER A 191 -19.72 -7.47 41.90
CA SER A 191 -19.38 -8.52 42.85
C SER A 191 -20.31 -8.42 44.06
N LYS A 192 -21.35 -9.29 44.09
CA LYS A 192 -22.12 -9.58 45.31
C LYS A 192 -21.16 -10.20 46.31
N THR A 193 -20.62 -9.39 47.18
CA THR A 193 -19.90 -9.82 48.39
C THR A 193 -20.89 -10.56 49.29
N LYS A 194 -20.93 -11.90 49.23
CA LYS A 194 -21.59 -12.73 50.22
C LYS A 194 -20.85 -12.59 51.54
N ARG A 195 -21.43 -11.84 52.45
CA ARG A 195 -21.09 -11.79 53.88
C ARG A 195 -21.33 -13.21 54.47
N ARG A 196 -20.27 -13.98 54.67
CA ARG A 196 -20.30 -15.20 55.48
C ARG A 196 -20.27 -14.78 56.96
N THR A 197 -21.44 -14.79 57.62
CA THR A 197 -21.56 -14.79 59.09
C THR A 197 -20.93 -16.06 59.64
N ARG A 198 -19.84 -15.90 60.39
CA ARG A 198 -19.26 -16.94 61.22
C ARG A 198 -20.15 -17.07 62.46
N ALA A 199 -20.93 -18.13 62.56
CA ALA A 199 -21.54 -18.57 63.84
C ALA A 199 -20.45 -19.28 64.64
N ALA A 200 -20.23 -18.79 65.84
CA ALA A 200 -19.43 -19.44 66.88
C ALA A 200 -20.20 -20.65 67.39
N ALA A 201 -19.59 -21.82 67.50
CA ALA A 201 -20.05 -22.91 68.32
C ALA A 201 -18.96 -23.17 69.35
N LYS A 202 -19.38 -23.00 70.63
CA LYS A 202 -18.72 -23.53 71.79
C LYS A 202 -19.14 -24.99 71.94
N ALA A 203 -18.25 -25.84 72.18
CA ALA A 203 -18.17 -26.88 73.22
C ALA A 203 -16.93 -27.73 72.97
#